data_39f228f7a2a393af25b296b47686ce39
#
_entry.id   39f228f7a2a393af25b296b47686ce39
#
_cell.length_a   1.000
_cell.length_b   1.000
_cell.length_c   1.000
_cell.angle_alpha   90.00
_cell.angle_beta   90.00
_cell.angle_gamma   90.00
#
_symmetry.space_group_name_H-M   'P 1'
#
loop_
_entity.id
_entity.type
_entity.pdbx_description
1 polymer ?
#
loop_
_entity_poly.entity_id
_entity_poly.type
_entity_poly.pdbx_seq_one_letter_code
_entity_poly.pdbx_strand_id
1 'polypeptide(L)'
;MRRLGAAMARLGATGVRPLQGDAREAGAAWPGAFPRVLVDAPCTGLGTIRRRPEIKWRRQPEDLGRAAALQGELLAGAAGAVAPGGLLVYSTCSLEPEETDAVIAAFRAAHPEFSPEDPGPALREFADPAAPGMLRAWPQRHGTDGFFVARLRRAT
;
A
#
# COMPACT_ATOMS: atom_id res chain seq x y z
N MET A 1 18.04 -8.26 -2.06
CA MET A 1 18.45 -8.18 -3.47
C MET A 1 18.67 -9.55 -4.13
N ARG A 2 19.47 -10.51 -3.59
CA ARG A 2 19.74 -11.84 -4.24
C ARG A 2 18.47 -12.63 -4.58
N ARG A 3 17.50 -12.73 -3.64
CA ARG A 3 16.23 -13.47 -3.85
C ARG A 3 15.37 -12.85 -4.95
N LEU A 4 15.30 -11.52 -5.00
CA LEU A 4 14.55 -10.80 -6.03
C LEU A 4 15.17 -11.02 -7.41
N GLY A 5 16.50 -10.88 -7.54
CA GLY A 5 17.20 -11.14 -8.79
C GLY A 5 16.99 -12.56 -9.31
N ALA A 6 17.06 -13.57 -8.43
CA ALA A 6 16.78 -14.97 -8.80
C ALA A 6 15.32 -15.17 -9.27
N ALA A 7 14.36 -14.53 -8.60
CA ALA A 7 12.97 -14.60 -8.99
C ALA A 7 12.72 -13.92 -10.36
N MET A 8 13.33 -12.77 -10.59
CA MET A 8 13.28 -12.06 -11.88
C MET A 8 13.82 -12.90 -13.02
N ALA A 9 15.00 -13.50 -12.83
CA ALA A 9 15.61 -14.39 -13.83
C ALA A 9 14.72 -15.59 -14.14
N ARG A 10 14.18 -16.24 -13.12
CA ARG A 10 13.26 -17.39 -13.27
C ARG A 10 11.96 -17.04 -14.01
N LEU A 11 11.47 -15.82 -13.83
CA LEU A 11 10.22 -15.34 -14.44
C LEU A 11 10.44 -14.63 -15.78
N GLY A 12 11.67 -14.48 -16.25
CA GLY A 12 11.98 -13.71 -17.45
C GLY A 12 11.62 -12.22 -17.34
N ALA A 13 11.62 -11.67 -16.12
CA ALA A 13 11.22 -10.28 -15.86
C ALA A 13 12.34 -9.29 -16.21
N THR A 14 12.54 -9.01 -17.51
CA THR A 14 13.61 -8.13 -18.02
C THR A 14 13.32 -6.64 -17.84
N GLY A 15 12.06 -6.25 -17.69
CA GLY A 15 11.63 -4.86 -17.50
C GLY A 15 11.73 -4.33 -16.07
N VAL A 16 12.24 -5.13 -15.12
CA VAL A 16 12.33 -4.75 -13.70
C VAL A 16 13.76 -4.35 -13.34
N ARG A 17 13.92 -3.17 -12.75
CA ARG A 17 15.22 -2.68 -12.22
C ARG A 17 15.15 -2.66 -10.69
N PRO A 18 15.73 -3.65 -10.00
CA PRO A 18 15.75 -3.68 -8.54
C PRO A 18 16.75 -2.67 -7.99
N LEU A 19 16.30 -1.84 -7.06
CA LEU A 19 17.13 -0.90 -6.33
C LEU A 19 16.99 -1.17 -4.82
N GLN A 20 18.07 -0.98 -4.10
CA GLN A 20 18.06 -1.03 -2.63
C GLN A 20 18.13 0.40 -2.10
N GLY A 21 17.17 0.77 -1.26
CA GLY A 21 17.10 2.11 -0.66
C GLY A 21 15.97 2.17 0.38
N ASP A 22 15.88 3.30 1.03
CA ASP A 22 14.78 3.62 1.93
C ASP A 22 13.67 4.33 1.13
N ALA A 23 12.47 3.76 1.14
CA ALA A 23 11.35 4.33 0.39
C ALA A 23 10.89 5.69 0.94
N ARG A 24 11.26 6.03 2.17
CA ARG A 24 11.01 7.37 2.76
C ARG A 24 11.75 8.47 1.99
N GLU A 25 12.83 8.11 1.30
CA GLU A 25 13.64 9.03 0.50
C GLU A 25 13.25 9.05 -0.99
N ALA A 26 12.26 8.25 -1.39
CA ALA A 26 11.91 8.08 -2.81
C ALA A 26 11.53 9.40 -3.49
N GLY A 27 10.78 10.27 -2.83
CA GLY A 27 10.40 11.58 -3.37
C GLY A 27 11.58 12.52 -3.59
N ALA A 28 12.58 12.46 -2.72
CA ALA A 28 13.82 13.26 -2.87
C ALA A 28 14.72 12.68 -3.97
N ALA A 29 14.81 11.35 -4.07
CA ALA A 29 15.63 10.68 -5.08
C ALA A 29 15.05 10.76 -6.51
N TRP A 30 13.72 10.77 -6.64
CA TRP A 30 13.01 10.77 -7.93
C TRP A 30 11.80 11.70 -7.93
N PRO A 31 11.98 13.02 -7.76
CA PRO A 31 10.87 13.97 -7.62
C PRO A 31 9.99 13.98 -8.87
N GLY A 32 8.72 13.62 -8.70
CA GLY A 32 7.71 13.61 -9.78
C GLY A 32 8.03 12.68 -10.96
N ALA A 33 8.89 11.67 -10.77
CA ALA A 33 9.42 10.89 -11.89
C ALA A 33 8.48 9.80 -12.40
N PHE A 34 7.52 9.36 -11.59
CA PHE A 34 6.73 8.17 -11.92
C PHE A 34 5.24 8.49 -12.09
N PRO A 35 4.62 8.09 -13.21
CA PRO A 35 3.18 8.23 -13.40
C PRO A 35 2.36 7.29 -12.51
N ARG A 36 2.97 6.23 -11.97
CA ARG A 36 2.36 5.29 -11.04
C ARG A 36 3.37 4.84 -10.00
N VAL A 37 2.99 4.91 -8.73
CA VAL A 37 3.78 4.44 -7.58
C VAL A 37 2.93 3.51 -6.74
N LEU A 38 3.47 2.35 -6.39
CA LEU A 38 2.86 1.39 -5.47
C LEU A 38 3.70 1.31 -4.19
N VAL A 39 3.06 1.50 -3.07
CA VAL A 39 3.60 1.24 -1.72
C VAL A 39 2.92 -0.01 -1.17
N ASP A 40 3.57 -1.16 -1.30
CA ASP A 40 3.18 -2.38 -0.61
C ASP A 40 3.82 -2.37 0.78
N ALA A 41 3.06 -1.86 1.75
CA ALA A 41 3.60 -1.43 3.02
C ALA A 41 3.87 -2.61 3.98
N PRO A 42 4.98 -2.59 4.72
CA PRO A 42 5.16 -3.53 5.83
C PRO A 42 4.05 -3.31 6.86
N CYS A 43 3.44 -4.40 7.32
CA CYS A 43 2.28 -4.36 8.19
C CYS A 43 2.32 -5.48 9.24
N THR A 44 1.36 -5.50 10.16
CA THR A 44 1.21 -6.59 11.13
C THR A 44 0.94 -7.93 10.47
N GLY A 45 0.34 -7.93 9.28
CA GLY A 45 -0.01 -9.13 8.53
C GLY A 45 -1.28 -9.81 9.03
N LEU A 46 -2.08 -9.16 9.89
CA LEU A 46 -3.27 -9.75 10.51
C LEU A 46 -4.31 -10.24 9.50
N GLY A 47 -4.37 -9.65 8.32
CA GLY A 47 -5.24 -10.12 7.23
C GLY A 47 -4.89 -11.52 6.71
N THR A 48 -3.68 -12.02 6.99
CA THR A 48 -3.19 -13.34 6.52
C THR A 48 -3.32 -14.45 7.55
N ILE A 49 -3.97 -14.22 8.69
CA ILE A 49 -4.12 -15.18 9.79
C ILE A 49 -4.68 -16.53 9.31
N ARG A 50 -5.55 -16.53 8.30
CA ARG A 50 -6.11 -17.73 7.69
C ARG A 50 -5.02 -18.70 7.21
N ARG A 51 -3.92 -18.18 6.64
CA ARG A 51 -2.78 -18.97 6.14
C ARG A 51 -1.60 -19.00 7.09
N ARG A 52 -1.54 -18.03 8.01
CA ARG A 52 -0.45 -17.83 8.97
C ARG A 52 -1.00 -17.67 10.38
N PRO A 53 -1.62 -18.71 10.96
CA PRO A 53 -2.29 -18.61 12.26
C PRO A 53 -1.35 -18.23 13.40
N GLU A 54 -0.04 -18.46 13.24
CA GLU A 54 0.98 -18.08 14.21
C GLU A 54 1.09 -16.57 14.44
N ILE A 55 0.62 -15.75 13.51
CA ILE A 55 0.66 -14.28 13.59
C ILE A 55 -0.10 -13.80 14.83
N LYS A 56 -1.26 -14.38 15.13
CA LYS A 56 -2.08 -13.99 16.29
C LYS A 56 -1.38 -14.15 17.64
N TRP A 57 -0.38 -15.02 17.70
CA TRP A 57 0.40 -15.27 18.92
C TRP A 57 1.67 -14.42 19.01
N ARG A 58 2.09 -13.84 17.88
CA ARG A 58 3.33 -13.06 17.77
C ARG A 58 3.10 -11.55 17.80
N ARG A 59 1.87 -11.11 17.52
CA ARG A 59 1.52 -9.69 17.50
C ARG A 59 1.02 -9.22 18.85
N GLN A 60 1.41 -8.00 19.17
CA GLN A 60 0.94 -7.27 20.35
C GLN A 60 0.15 -6.04 19.85
N PRO A 61 -0.79 -5.48 20.67
CA PRO A 61 -1.56 -4.30 20.29
C PRO A 61 -0.69 -3.12 19.85
N GLU A 62 0.48 -2.94 20.46
CA GLU A 62 1.43 -1.87 20.18
C GLU A 62 2.08 -1.99 18.79
N ASP A 63 2.06 -3.17 18.18
CA ASP A 63 2.57 -3.39 16.83
C ASP A 63 1.75 -2.63 15.79
N LEU A 64 0.44 -2.45 16.01
CA LEU A 64 -0.44 -1.68 15.13
C LEU A 64 0.03 -0.23 15.02
N GLY A 65 0.24 0.43 16.16
CA GLY A 65 0.72 1.82 16.16
C GLY A 65 2.10 1.99 15.52
N ARG A 66 3.02 1.04 15.78
CA ARG A 66 4.36 1.04 15.15
C ARG A 66 4.30 0.85 13.65
N ALA A 67 3.47 -0.08 13.18
CA ALA A 67 3.29 -0.33 11.76
C ALA A 67 2.65 0.88 11.07
N ALA A 68 1.59 1.44 11.65
CA ALA A 68 0.90 2.61 11.11
C ALA A 68 1.83 3.83 10.98
N ALA A 69 2.67 4.10 11.98
CA ALA A 69 3.66 5.19 11.92
C ALA A 69 4.64 5.00 10.75
N LEU A 70 5.23 3.80 10.61
CA LEU A 70 6.14 3.48 9.52
C LEU A 70 5.44 3.56 8.15
N GLN A 71 4.21 3.09 8.06
CA GLN A 71 3.41 3.14 6.82
C GLN A 71 3.14 4.59 6.39
N GLY A 72 2.82 5.47 7.34
CA GLY A 72 2.65 6.89 7.09
C GLY A 72 3.94 7.55 6.54
N GLU A 73 5.09 7.24 7.15
CA GLU A 73 6.40 7.74 6.69
C GLU A 73 6.73 7.26 5.26
N LEU A 74 6.51 5.98 4.98
CA LEU A 74 6.76 5.40 3.66
C LEU A 74 5.84 5.99 2.59
N LEU A 75 4.56 6.18 2.91
CA LEU A 75 3.59 6.74 2.00
C LEU A 75 3.90 8.20 1.69
N ALA A 76 4.24 9.00 2.70
CA ALA A 76 4.67 10.40 2.52
C ALA A 76 5.94 10.51 1.69
N GLY A 77 6.94 9.66 1.95
CA GLY A 77 8.18 9.62 1.17
C GLY A 77 7.94 9.25 -0.29
N ALA A 78 7.07 8.28 -0.55
CA ALA A 78 6.74 7.84 -1.91
C ALA A 78 5.89 8.87 -2.68
N ALA A 79 5.08 9.67 -2.00
CA ALA A 79 4.20 10.68 -2.62
C ALA A 79 4.99 11.68 -3.47
N GLY A 80 6.17 12.10 -3.03
CA GLY A 80 7.03 13.01 -3.77
C GLY A 80 7.53 12.46 -5.10
N ALA A 81 7.57 11.14 -5.27
CA ALA A 81 8.00 10.49 -6.51
C ALA A 81 6.88 10.37 -7.56
N VAL A 82 5.63 10.60 -7.18
CA VAL A 82 4.48 10.54 -8.10
C VAL A 82 4.47 11.78 -8.98
N ALA A 83 4.37 11.62 -10.29
CA ALA A 83 4.25 12.74 -11.24
C ALA A 83 2.93 13.50 -11.02
N PRO A 84 2.85 14.81 -11.39
CA PRO A 84 1.57 15.51 -11.50
C PRO A 84 0.59 14.71 -12.35
N GLY A 85 -0.67 14.59 -11.94
CA GLY A 85 -1.66 13.71 -12.56
C GLY A 85 -1.39 12.22 -12.41
N GLY A 86 -0.36 11.80 -11.67
CA GLY A 86 0.00 10.41 -11.45
C GLY A 86 -0.84 9.71 -10.38
N LEU A 87 -0.68 8.40 -10.28
CA LEU A 87 -1.42 7.53 -9.35
C LEU A 87 -0.50 7.01 -8.25
N LEU A 88 -0.87 7.21 -7.00
CA LEU A 88 -0.30 6.56 -5.83
C LEU A 88 -1.24 5.46 -5.36
N VAL A 89 -0.70 4.26 -5.19
CA VAL A 89 -1.42 3.12 -4.66
C VAL A 89 -0.74 2.68 -3.36
N TYR A 90 -1.51 2.61 -2.30
CA TYR A 90 -1.09 2.04 -1.02
C TYR A 90 -1.74 0.67 -0.84
N SER A 91 -0.99 -0.31 -0.37
CA SER A 91 -1.53 -1.64 -0.07
C SER A 91 -0.97 -2.22 1.23
N THR A 92 -1.80 -3.00 1.90
CA THR A 92 -1.41 -3.72 3.12
C THR A 92 -2.22 -5.02 3.27
N CYS A 93 -1.56 -6.07 3.79
CA CYS A 93 -2.22 -7.31 4.18
C CYS A 93 -2.75 -7.24 5.63
N SER A 94 -3.37 -6.12 5.97
CA SER A 94 -4.10 -5.87 7.21
C SER A 94 -5.45 -5.25 6.87
N LEU A 95 -6.44 -5.45 7.73
CA LEU A 95 -7.75 -4.81 7.68
C LEU A 95 -8.00 -3.94 8.91
N GLU A 96 -7.00 -3.82 9.78
CA GLU A 96 -7.09 -3.04 11.00
C GLU A 96 -7.18 -1.55 10.66
N PRO A 97 -8.11 -0.80 11.27
CA PRO A 97 -8.32 0.62 10.97
C PRO A 97 -7.05 1.46 11.11
N GLU A 98 -6.17 1.12 12.06
CA GLU A 98 -4.92 1.80 12.32
C GLU A 98 -3.95 1.72 11.14
N GLU A 99 -3.94 0.59 10.42
CA GLU A 99 -3.07 0.33 9.26
C GLU A 99 -3.74 0.64 7.93
N THR A 100 -4.99 1.06 7.92
CA THR A 100 -5.80 1.29 6.73
C THR A 100 -6.36 2.71 6.71
N ASP A 101 -7.57 2.91 7.24
CA ASP A 101 -8.28 4.19 7.16
C ASP A 101 -7.52 5.32 7.85
N ALA A 102 -6.93 5.05 9.02
CA ALA A 102 -6.21 6.06 9.79
C ALA A 102 -4.95 6.56 9.05
N VAL A 103 -4.18 5.64 8.43
CA VAL A 103 -3.02 6.00 7.61
C VAL A 103 -3.43 6.87 6.43
N ILE A 104 -4.48 6.49 5.70
CA ILE A 104 -4.94 7.23 4.53
C ILE A 104 -5.55 8.59 4.93
N ALA A 105 -6.29 8.65 6.03
CA ALA A 105 -6.85 9.90 6.52
C ALA A 105 -5.75 10.90 6.91
N ALA A 106 -4.75 10.45 7.67
CA ALA A 106 -3.59 11.27 8.06
C ALA A 106 -2.78 11.72 6.84
N PHE A 107 -2.52 10.81 5.90
CA PHE A 107 -1.82 11.13 4.66
C PHE A 107 -2.56 12.21 3.87
N ARG A 108 -3.85 12.07 3.62
CA ARG A 108 -4.64 13.04 2.84
C ARG A 108 -4.77 14.39 3.53
N ALA A 109 -4.79 14.43 4.86
CA ALA A 109 -4.76 15.68 5.60
C ALA A 109 -3.45 16.45 5.39
N ALA A 110 -2.33 15.73 5.30
CA ALA A 110 -1.00 16.32 5.05
C ALA A 110 -0.72 16.58 3.55
N HIS A 111 -1.40 15.87 2.65
CA HIS A 111 -1.20 15.88 1.21
C HIS A 111 -2.53 16.13 0.47
N PRO A 112 -3.11 17.35 0.56
CA PRO A 112 -4.41 17.67 -0.04
C PRO A 112 -4.42 17.59 -1.57
N GLU A 113 -3.25 17.54 -2.20
CA GLU A 113 -3.09 17.33 -3.64
C GLU A 113 -3.43 15.90 -4.09
N PHE A 114 -3.64 14.96 -3.15
CA PHE A 114 -4.05 13.59 -3.45
C PHE A 114 -5.53 13.36 -3.16
N SER A 115 -6.29 12.97 -4.16
CA SER A 115 -7.70 12.62 -4.05
C SER A 115 -7.98 11.14 -4.32
N PRO A 116 -8.99 10.54 -3.67
CA PRO A 116 -9.40 9.17 -3.97
C PRO A 116 -9.77 8.99 -5.43
N GLU A 117 -9.38 7.86 -6.03
CA GLU A 117 -9.71 7.51 -7.41
C GLU A 117 -10.51 6.22 -7.47
N ASP A 118 -11.57 6.21 -8.26
CA ASP A 118 -12.40 5.02 -8.51
C ASP A 118 -11.51 3.85 -9.00
N PRO A 119 -11.62 2.66 -8.39
CA PRO A 119 -10.87 1.47 -8.80
C PRO A 119 -11.23 0.94 -10.18
N GLY A 120 -12.36 1.38 -10.74
CA GLY A 120 -12.88 0.91 -12.00
C GLY A 120 -13.70 -0.38 -11.88
N PRO A 121 -14.35 -0.80 -12.98
CA PRO A 121 -15.32 -1.89 -12.97
C PRO A 121 -14.73 -3.25 -12.60
N ALA A 122 -13.48 -3.51 -12.96
CA ALA A 122 -12.81 -4.79 -12.71
C ALA A 122 -12.57 -5.09 -11.22
N LEU A 123 -12.56 -4.06 -10.36
CA LEU A 123 -12.29 -4.20 -8.93
C LEU A 123 -13.50 -3.79 -8.07
N ARG A 124 -14.65 -3.58 -8.69
CA ARG A 124 -15.85 -3.05 -8.02
C ARG A 124 -16.35 -3.96 -6.90
N GLU A 125 -16.15 -5.27 -6.99
CA GLU A 125 -16.54 -6.20 -5.93
C GLU A 125 -15.80 -5.97 -4.61
N PHE A 126 -14.58 -5.41 -4.68
CA PHE A 126 -13.75 -5.08 -3.52
C PHE A 126 -13.93 -3.63 -3.06
N ALA A 127 -14.62 -2.80 -3.83
CA ALA A 127 -14.78 -1.38 -3.52
C ALA A 127 -15.55 -1.19 -2.21
N ASP A 128 -15.04 -0.30 -1.37
CA ASP A 128 -15.73 0.12 -0.16
C ASP A 128 -16.73 1.24 -0.53
N PRO A 129 -18.05 0.99 -0.47
CA PRO A 129 -19.03 1.99 -0.84
C PRO A 129 -19.04 3.22 0.07
N ALA A 130 -18.55 3.09 1.31
CA ALA A 130 -18.46 4.19 2.28
C ALA A 130 -17.16 4.98 2.15
N ALA A 131 -16.16 4.46 1.42
CA ALA A 131 -14.83 5.06 1.29
C ALA A 131 -14.35 5.03 -0.16
N PRO A 132 -14.70 6.03 -0.99
CA PRO A 132 -14.30 6.10 -2.39
C PRO A 132 -12.78 5.94 -2.57
N GLY A 133 -12.36 5.17 -3.58
CA GLY A 133 -10.95 4.87 -3.85
C GLY A 133 -10.33 3.80 -2.95
N MET A 134 -11.08 3.29 -1.96
CA MET A 134 -10.63 2.22 -1.08
C MET A 134 -11.20 0.87 -1.53
N LEU A 135 -10.37 -0.17 -1.40
CA LEU A 135 -10.71 -1.55 -1.71
C LEU A 135 -10.41 -2.42 -0.51
N ARG A 136 -11.28 -3.38 -0.23
CA ARG A 136 -11.11 -4.36 0.85
C ARG A 136 -11.42 -5.76 0.38
N ALA A 137 -10.43 -6.63 0.44
CA ALA A 137 -10.66 -8.06 0.32
C ALA A 137 -10.96 -8.63 1.70
N TRP A 138 -12.17 -9.14 1.88
CA TRP A 138 -12.63 -9.76 3.12
C TRP A 138 -12.58 -11.28 2.98
N PRO A 139 -11.90 -12.01 3.88
CA PRO A 139 -11.81 -13.48 3.78
C PRO A 139 -13.16 -14.18 3.68
N GLN A 140 -14.13 -13.72 4.46
CA GLN A 140 -15.48 -14.30 4.51
C GLN A 140 -16.35 -13.97 3.30
N ARG A 141 -16.01 -12.93 2.52
CA ARG A 141 -16.78 -12.52 1.32
C ARG A 141 -16.14 -12.96 0.02
N HIS A 142 -14.81 -12.90 -0.04
CA HIS A 142 -14.08 -13.06 -1.29
C HIS A 142 -13.21 -14.32 -1.32
N GLY A 143 -13.16 -15.10 -0.21
CA GLY A 143 -12.37 -16.33 -0.13
C GLY A 143 -10.85 -16.13 -0.19
N THR A 144 -10.39 -14.88 -0.07
CA THR A 144 -8.97 -14.46 -0.11
C THR A 144 -8.42 -14.24 1.30
N ASP A 145 -7.17 -13.81 1.41
CA ASP A 145 -6.68 -13.15 2.61
C ASP A 145 -7.32 -11.78 2.77
N GLY A 146 -7.28 -11.24 3.98
CA GLY A 146 -7.63 -9.84 4.25
C GLY A 146 -6.60 -8.91 3.60
N PHE A 147 -7.08 -7.97 2.80
CA PHE A 147 -6.22 -7.04 2.10
C PHE A 147 -6.90 -5.68 1.95
N PHE A 148 -6.14 -4.61 2.08
CA PHE A 148 -6.61 -3.26 1.86
C PHE A 148 -5.78 -2.58 0.77
N VAL A 149 -6.44 -1.80 -0.07
CA VAL A 149 -5.80 -0.97 -1.09
C VAL A 149 -6.46 0.40 -1.11
N ALA A 150 -5.66 1.46 -1.16
CA ALA A 150 -6.11 2.81 -1.45
C ALA A 150 -5.52 3.31 -2.76
N ARG A 151 -6.35 3.90 -3.62
CA ARG A 151 -5.95 4.53 -4.87
C ARG A 151 -6.13 6.03 -4.76
N LEU A 152 -5.06 6.77 -5.00
CA LEU A 152 -4.99 8.21 -4.80
C LEU A 152 -4.40 8.88 -6.05
N ARG A 153 -5.15 9.80 -6.66
CA ARG A 153 -4.70 10.60 -7.81
C ARG A 153 -4.05 11.88 -7.31
N ARG A 154 -2.82 12.16 -7.76
CA ARG A 154 -2.18 13.45 -7.56
C ARG A 154 -2.79 14.49 -8.51
N ALA A 155 -3.06 15.70 -8.03
CA ALA A 155 -3.46 16.82 -8.88
C ALA A 155 -2.39 17.15 -9.94
N THR A 156 -2.82 17.74 -11.06
CA THR A 156 -1.96 18.16 -12.16
C THR A 156 -1.22 19.47 -11.83
#